data_3eaa7be926880fd1f58da546be3216d6
#
_entry.id   3eaa7be926880fd1f58da546be3216d6
#
_cell.length_a   1.000
_cell.length_b   1.000
_cell.length_c   1.000
_cell.angle_alpha   90.00
_cell.angle_beta   90.00
_cell.angle_gamma   90.00
#
_symmetry.space_group_name_H-M   'P 1'
#
loop_
_entity.id
_entity.type
_entity.pdbx_description
1 polymer ?
#
loop_
_entity_poly.entity_id
_entity_poly.type
_entity_poly.pdbx_seq_one_letter_code
_entity_poly.pdbx_strand_id
1 'polypeptide(L)'
;MKEDKVYIKYKEFAKYYKLSNYDTKKLWRIIEPIATHKEFSKRCSDPYFHHDIKSLGDHILCDAIVTYKLATKLKRNSQNMKDINIENAVVIAMFHDLYELPWQNIGVKKIMRNKHGFVHPIEAITNAITWYPEYFKSKERAMIIIDGVIHHMFPLAVRRIDGTDMELNNKEKYEQLPKKYKDMIKLSTDIGKIGHYSLRKSFFIEGRIMSKADKIVALKKDIGSLNGYIALLSGNNKNIKKKHNKNGDKNENGNKQS
;
A
#
# COMPACT_ATOMS: atom_id res chain seq x y z
N MET A 1 -31.36 7.82 4.03
CA MET A 1 -30.18 7.59 3.14
C MET A 1 -29.56 6.26 3.53
N LYS A 2 -29.39 5.32 2.58
CA LYS A 2 -28.60 4.11 2.86
C LYS A 2 -27.14 4.55 3.05
N GLU A 3 -26.59 4.24 4.22
CA GLU A 3 -25.17 4.50 4.51
C GLU A 3 -24.31 3.74 3.47
N ASP A 4 -23.28 4.40 2.93
CA ASP A 4 -22.42 3.79 1.92
C ASP A 4 -21.71 2.57 2.53
N LYS A 5 -21.74 1.44 1.81
CA LYS A 5 -21.13 0.17 2.25
C LYS A 5 -19.64 0.35 2.54
N VAL A 6 -18.94 1.19 1.78
CA VAL A 6 -17.52 1.48 1.99
C VAL A 6 -17.30 2.22 3.30
N TYR A 7 -18.18 3.19 3.63
CA TYR A 7 -18.11 3.91 4.88
C TYR A 7 -18.36 3.02 6.11
N ILE A 8 -19.31 2.07 6.00
CA ILE A 8 -19.56 1.10 7.08
C ILE A 8 -18.30 0.28 7.35
N LYS A 9 -17.70 -0.32 6.32
CA LYS A 9 -16.45 -1.07 6.45
C LYS A 9 -15.32 -0.23 7.01
N TYR A 10 -15.16 1.00 6.53
CA TYR A 10 -14.17 1.94 7.04
C TYR A 10 -14.33 2.18 8.56
N LYS A 11 -15.56 2.38 9.06
CA LYS A 11 -15.81 2.56 10.50
C LYS A 11 -15.43 1.32 11.31
N GLU A 12 -15.68 0.13 10.79
CA GLU A 12 -15.28 -1.12 11.44
C GLU A 12 -13.76 -1.23 11.54
N PHE A 13 -13.03 -0.92 10.45
CA PHE A 13 -11.58 -0.90 10.45
C PHE A 13 -11.02 0.19 11.38
N ALA A 14 -11.59 1.40 11.35
CA ALA A 14 -11.18 2.48 12.25
C ALA A 14 -11.31 2.08 13.72
N LYS A 15 -12.42 1.43 14.10
CA LYS A 15 -12.61 0.85 15.43
C LYS A 15 -11.57 -0.23 15.75
N TYR A 16 -11.34 -1.15 14.83
CA TYR A 16 -10.36 -2.23 14.98
C TYR A 16 -8.94 -1.68 15.20
N TYR A 17 -8.55 -0.63 14.49
CA TYR A 17 -7.27 0.05 14.64
C TYR A 17 -7.27 1.07 15.79
N LYS A 18 -8.35 1.17 16.57
CA LYS A 18 -8.50 2.06 17.72
C LYS A 18 -8.27 3.54 17.35
N LEU A 19 -8.88 4.00 16.25
CA LEU A 19 -8.99 5.43 15.97
C LEU A 19 -10.01 6.06 16.91
N SER A 20 -9.73 7.29 17.35
CA SER A 20 -10.75 8.10 18.05
C SER A 20 -11.89 8.48 17.08
N ASN A 21 -13.07 8.77 17.62
CA ASN A 21 -14.20 9.25 16.79
C ASN A 21 -13.84 10.52 16.02
N TYR A 22 -13.05 11.41 16.61
CA TYR A 22 -12.56 12.62 15.96
C TYR A 22 -11.65 12.29 14.78
N ASP A 23 -10.64 11.44 14.99
CA ASP A 23 -9.71 11.05 13.94
C ASP A 23 -10.41 10.23 12.83
N THR A 24 -11.39 9.41 13.18
CA THR A 24 -12.21 8.67 12.21
C THR A 24 -12.94 9.63 11.27
N LYS A 25 -13.61 10.64 11.79
CA LYS A 25 -14.28 11.65 10.97
C LYS A 25 -13.29 12.48 10.14
N LYS A 26 -12.15 12.85 10.73
CA LYS A 26 -11.12 13.65 10.05
C LYS A 26 -10.48 12.86 8.90
N LEU A 27 -10.13 11.61 9.12
CA LEU A 27 -9.57 10.75 8.08
C LEU A 27 -10.60 10.49 6.97
N TRP A 28 -11.87 10.23 7.31
CA TRP A 28 -12.91 10.03 6.30
C TRP A 28 -12.99 11.19 5.33
N ARG A 29 -12.97 12.44 5.80
CA ARG A 29 -12.99 13.62 4.92
C ARG A 29 -11.86 13.65 3.89
N ILE A 30 -10.72 13.05 4.21
CA ILE A 30 -9.58 12.95 3.28
C ILE A 30 -9.82 11.87 2.25
N ILE A 31 -10.34 10.71 2.66
CA ILE A 31 -10.44 9.53 1.78
C ILE A 31 -11.78 9.43 1.05
N GLU A 32 -12.84 10.06 1.53
CA GLU A 32 -14.20 9.98 0.97
C GLU A 32 -14.25 10.23 -0.53
N PRO A 33 -13.63 11.29 -1.11
CA PRO A 33 -13.67 11.53 -2.55
C PRO A 33 -13.08 10.39 -3.38
N ILE A 34 -12.09 9.66 -2.81
CA ILE A 34 -11.47 8.51 -3.44
C ILE A 34 -12.30 7.25 -3.18
N ALA A 35 -12.70 7.02 -1.94
CA ALA A 35 -13.37 5.82 -1.48
C ALA A 35 -14.78 5.64 -2.09
N THR A 36 -15.47 6.73 -2.40
CA THR A 36 -16.81 6.73 -3.02
C THR A 36 -16.75 6.66 -4.55
N HIS A 37 -15.59 6.77 -5.15
CA HIS A 37 -15.45 6.68 -6.61
C HIS A 37 -15.72 5.25 -7.10
N LYS A 38 -16.37 5.12 -8.25
CA LYS A 38 -16.75 3.83 -8.84
C LYS A 38 -15.59 2.84 -8.98
N GLU A 39 -14.40 3.35 -9.35
CA GLU A 39 -13.22 2.50 -9.54
C GLU A 39 -12.67 1.96 -8.22
N PHE A 40 -12.76 2.73 -7.14
CA PHE A 40 -12.42 2.21 -5.82
C PHE A 40 -13.46 1.19 -5.33
N SER A 41 -14.75 1.46 -5.52
CA SER A 41 -15.84 0.55 -5.14
C SER A 41 -15.71 -0.82 -5.81
N LYS A 42 -15.26 -0.87 -7.07
CA LYS A 42 -14.95 -2.15 -7.74
C LYS A 42 -13.91 -2.98 -6.99
N ARG A 43 -12.91 -2.34 -6.37
CA ARG A 43 -11.84 -3.01 -5.62
C ARG A 43 -12.28 -3.49 -4.25
N CYS A 44 -13.44 -3.03 -3.80
CA CYS A 44 -14.09 -3.54 -2.58
C CYS A 44 -14.95 -4.80 -2.80
N SER A 45 -15.01 -5.30 -4.04
CA SER A 45 -15.81 -6.46 -4.45
C SER A 45 -14.92 -7.56 -5.06
N ASP A 46 -15.49 -8.77 -5.18
CA ASP A 46 -14.88 -9.83 -5.97
C ASP A 46 -14.77 -9.37 -7.45
N PRO A 47 -13.71 -9.75 -8.16
CA PRO A 47 -12.67 -10.73 -7.81
C PRO A 47 -11.37 -10.13 -7.23
N TYR A 48 -11.39 -8.92 -6.71
CA TYR A 48 -10.20 -8.26 -6.17
C TYR A 48 -9.88 -8.75 -4.76
N PHE A 49 -9.25 -9.93 -4.68
CA PHE A 49 -8.70 -10.43 -3.43
C PHE A 49 -7.31 -9.86 -3.16
N HIS A 50 -7.01 -9.66 -1.88
CA HIS A 50 -5.68 -9.31 -1.43
C HIS A 50 -5.37 -10.10 -0.15
N HIS A 51 -4.27 -10.86 -0.14
CA HIS A 51 -3.83 -11.68 1.01
C HIS A 51 -4.95 -12.48 1.70
N ASP A 52 -5.47 -13.51 1.04
CA ASP A 52 -6.32 -14.59 1.56
C ASP A 52 -7.73 -14.26 2.09
N ILE A 53 -8.04 -13.04 2.54
CA ILE A 53 -9.29 -12.85 3.32
C ILE A 53 -10.03 -11.55 2.99
N LYS A 54 -9.38 -10.56 2.38
CA LYS A 54 -9.95 -9.23 2.20
C LYS A 54 -9.95 -8.81 0.75
N SER A 55 -10.90 -7.97 0.38
CA SER A 55 -10.83 -7.30 -0.90
C SER A 55 -9.63 -6.32 -0.93
N LEU A 56 -9.17 -6.00 -2.11
CA LEU A 56 -8.12 -4.99 -2.30
C LEU A 56 -8.52 -3.65 -1.70
N GLY A 57 -9.80 -3.25 -1.84
CA GLY A 57 -10.31 -2.03 -1.23
C GLY A 57 -10.25 -2.05 0.30
N ASP A 58 -10.51 -3.22 0.93
CA ASP A 58 -10.38 -3.38 2.38
C ASP A 58 -8.92 -3.21 2.84
N HIS A 59 -7.96 -3.77 2.09
CA HIS A 59 -6.53 -3.58 2.33
C HIS A 59 -6.15 -2.09 2.27
N ILE A 60 -6.50 -1.41 1.18
CA ILE A 60 -6.22 0.02 0.98
C ILE A 60 -6.80 0.88 2.12
N LEU A 61 -8.03 0.61 2.57
CA LEU A 61 -8.63 1.32 3.70
C LEU A 61 -7.86 1.10 5.00
N CYS A 62 -7.41 -0.13 5.25
CA CYS A 62 -6.56 -0.43 6.41
C CYS A 62 -5.24 0.33 6.36
N ASP A 63 -4.61 0.39 5.18
CA ASP A 63 -3.37 1.12 4.97
C ASP A 63 -3.53 2.63 5.18
N ALA A 64 -4.62 3.21 4.69
CA ALA A 64 -4.93 4.61 4.93
C ALA A 64 -5.05 4.91 6.43
N ILE A 65 -5.71 4.04 7.20
CA ILE A 65 -5.87 4.19 8.65
C ILE A 65 -4.51 4.09 9.37
N VAL A 66 -3.70 3.09 9.04
CA VAL A 66 -2.38 2.89 9.67
C VAL A 66 -1.44 4.02 9.29
N THR A 67 -1.43 4.45 8.02
CA THR A 67 -0.67 5.60 7.53
C THR A 67 -1.03 6.87 8.28
N TYR A 68 -2.32 7.17 8.44
CA TYR A 68 -2.79 8.32 9.21
C TYR A 68 -2.28 8.29 10.65
N LYS A 69 -2.37 7.14 11.32
CA LYS A 69 -1.87 6.97 12.70
C LYS A 69 -0.37 7.20 12.80
N LEU A 70 0.40 6.61 11.91
CA LEU A 70 1.86 6.75 11.90
C LEU A 70 2.27 8.20 11.62
N ALA A 71 1.70 8.82 10.58
CA ALA A 71 1.97 10.21 10.22
C ALA A 71 1.63 11.18 11.36
N THR A 72 0.45 11.02 11.97
CA THR A 72 0.01 11.84 13.11
C THR A 72 0.93 11.67 14.31
N LYS A 73 1.33 10.43 14.64
CA LYS A 73 2.26 10.15 15.74
C LYS A 73 3.65 10.77 15.50
N LEU A 74 4.19 10.62 14.29
CA LEU A 74 5.50 11.18 13.93
C LEU A 74 5.47 12.70 13.98
N LYS A 75 4.44 13.33 13.41
CA LYS A 75 4.28 14.78 13.43
C LYS A 75 4.19 15.37 14.85
N ARG A 76 3.58 14.65 15.80
CA ARG A 76 3.48 15.07 17.21
C ARG A 76 4.80 14.91 17.97
N ASN A 77 5.52 13.82 17.73
CA ASN A 77 6.63 13.39 18.60
C ASN A 77 8.02 13.83 18.13
N SER A 78 8.13 14.43 16.95
CA SER A 78 9.44 14.84 16.40
C SER A 78 9.38 16.24 15.85
N GLN A 79 10.26 17.12 16.36
CA GLN A 79 10.40 18.48 15.82
C GLN A 79 10.82 18.49 14.35
N ASN A 80 11.65 17.53 13.95
CA ASN A 80 12.16 17.41 12.58
C ASN A 80 11.10 16.85 11.60
N MET A 81 9.91 16.48 12.08
CA MET A 81 8.84 15.89 11.32
C MET A 81 7.57 16.77 11.28
N LYS A 82 7.69 18.05 11.65
CA LYS A 82 6.55 19.00 11.64
C LYS A 82 5.97 19.22 10.25
N ASP A 83 6.81 19.09 9.21
CA ASP A 83 6.45 19.35 7.82
C ASP A 83 5.72 18.18 7.13
N ILE A 84 5.52 17.05 7.83
CA ILE A 84 4.76 15.92 7.27
C ILE A 84 3.36 16.40 6.84
N ASN A 85 3.06 16.21 5.56
CA ASN A 85 1.72 16.39 5.04
C ASN A 85 0.92 15.08 5.19
N ILE A 86 0.11 15.01 6.27
CA ILE A 86 -0.68 13.82 6.59
C ILE A 86 -1.65 13.47 5.46
N GLU A 87 -2.24 14.48 4.80
CA GLU A 87 -3.15 14.26 3.68
C GLU A 87 -2.44 13.58 2.51
N ASN A 88 -1.27 14.07 2.12
CA ASN A 88 -0.51 13.44 1.04
C ASN A 88 -0.11 11.99 1.39
N ALA A 89 0.30 11.72 2.63
CA ALA A 89 0.62 10.36 3.05
C ALA A 89 -0.59 9.42 2.92
N VAL A 90 -1.77 9.88 3.35
CA VAL A 90 -3.04 9.13 3.24
C VAL A 90 -3.45 8.94 1.78
N VAL A 91 -3.32 9.96 0.94
CA VAL A 91 -3.63 9.87 -0.50
C VAL A 91 -2.72 8.86 -1.19
N ILE A 92 -1.42 8.83 -0.85
CA ILE A 92 -0.51 7.79 -1.34
C ILE A 92 -1.02 6.39 -0.94
N ALA A 93 -1.48 6.23 0.31
CA ALA A 93 -2.04 4.96 0.78
C ALA A 93 -3.33 4.58 0.01
N MET A 94 -4.17 5.54 -0.36
CA MET A 94 -5.36 5.27 -1.15
C MET A 94 -5.05 4.86 -2.60
N PHE A 95 -3.87 5.24 -3.12
CA PHE A 95 -3.51 5.04 -4.52
C PHE A 95 -2.51 3.90 -4.77
N HIS A 96 -1.78 3.43 -3.76
CA HIS A 96 -0.62 2.55 -3.94
C HIS A 96 -0.92 1.25 -4.69
N ASP A 97 -2.12 0.71 -4.51
CA ASP A 97 -2.57 -0.58 -5.05
C ASP A 97 -3.77 -0.47 -6.00
N LEU A 98 -3.95 0.68 -6.67
CA LEU A 98 -5.01 0.86 -7.68
C LEU A 98 -4.67 0.19 -9.01
N TYR A 99 -4.20 -1.06 -9.00
CA TYR A 99 -3.87 -1.79 -10.23
C TYR A 99 -5.11 -2.22 -11.02
N GLU A 100 -4.93 -2.61 -12.29
CA GLU A 100 -6.00 -2.84 -13.25
C GLU A 100 -6.71 -4.16 -13.07
N LEU A 101 -5.96 -5.25 -12.98
CA LEU A 101 -6.51 -6.60 -12.96
C LEU A 101 -6.18 -7.31 -11.65
N PRO A 102 -7.13 -8.12 -11.12
CA PRO A 102 -6.87 -8.97 -9.97
C PRO A 102 -5.85 -10.05 -10.36
N TRP A 103 -4.60 -9.83 -9.97
CA TRP A 103 -3.44 -10.66 -10.37
C TRP A 103 -3.51 -12.12 -9.87
N GLN A 104 -4.29 -12.37 -8.81
CA GLN A 104 -4.56 -13.74 -8.31
C GLN A 104 -5.56 -14.51 -9.18
N ASN A 105 -6.22 -13.85 -10.12
CA ASN A 105 -7.25 -14.49 -10.92
C ASN A 105 -6.64 -15.55 -11.84
N ILE A 106 -7.31 -16.71 -11.94
CA ILE A 106 -6.86 -17.88 -12.72
C ILE A 106 -6.63 -17.52 -14.20
N GLY A 107 -7.39 -16.55 -14.74
CA GLY A 107 -7.25 -16.08 -16.13
C GLY A 107 -6.03 -15.20 -16.42
N VAL A 108 -5.33 -14.68 -15.40
CA VAL A 108 -4.13 -13.86 -15.60
C VAL A 108 -2.95 -14.76 -15.97
N LYS A 109 -2.27 -14.47 -17.08
CA LYS A 109 -1.09 -15.23 -17.54
C LYS A 109 -0.06 -15.33 -16.41
N LYS A 110 0.52 -16.52 -16.21
CA LYS A 110 1.53 -16.78 -15.16
C LYS A 110 2.68 -15.77 -15.16
N ILE A 111 3.13 -15.34 -16.35
CA ILE A 111 4.20 -14.36 -16.51
C ILE A 111 3.81 -12.99 -15.93
N MET A 112 2.56 -12.57 -16.08
CA MET A 112 2.06 -11.32 -15.51
C MET A 112 2.01 -11.38 -13.98
N ARG A 113 1.61 -12.52 -13.43
CA ARG A 113 1.62 -12.73 -11.96
C ARG A 113 3.03 -12.64 -11.39
N ASN A 114 4.01 -13.24 -12.03
CA ASN A 114 5.40 -13.23 -11.57
C ASN A 114 6.04 -11.83 -11.60
N LYS A 115 5.56 -10.96 -12.50
CA LYS A 115 6.06 -9.58 -12.63
C LYS A 115 5.23 -8.55 -11.82
N HIS A 116 4.09 -8.96 -11.28
CA HIS A 116 3.14 -8.05 -10.63
C HIS A 116 3.80 -7.13 -9.61
N GLY A 117 4.57 -7.68 -8.66
CA GLY A 117 5.23 -6.91 -7.61
C GLY A 117 6.17 -5.79 -8.12
N PHE A 118 6.69 -5.92 -9.36
CA PHE A 118 7.59 -4.93 -9.96
C PHE A 118 6.88 -3.90 -10.83
N VAL A 119 5.66 -4.20 -11.30
CA VAL A 119 4.96 -3.41 -12.34
C VAL A 119 3.74 -2.69 -11.78
N HIS A 120 3.02 -3.29 -10.80
CA HIS A 120 1.78 -2.72 -10.30
C HIS A 120 1.92 -1.29 -9.74
N PRO A 121 3.08 -0.84 -9.18
CA PRO A 121 3.19 0.55 -8.74
C PRO A 121 3.02 1.55 -9.88
N ILE A 122 3.49 1.18 -11.09
CA ILE A 122 3.30 2.03 -12.29
C ILE A 122 1.85 1.97 -12.77
N GLU A 123 1.22 0.79 -12.72
CA GLU A 123 -0.19 0.64 -13.05
C GLU A 123 -1.08 1.44 -12.10
N ALA A 124 -0.78 1.36 -10.79
CA ALA A 124 -1.51 2.05 -9.75
C ALA A 124 -1.45 3.57 -9.91
N ILE A 125 -0.25 4.13 -10.14
CA ILE A 125 -0.11 5.58 -10.34
C ILE A 125 -0.73 6.05 -11.65
N THR A 126 -0.65 5.25 -12.72
CA THR A 126 -1.32 5.53 -14.00
C THR A 126 -2.83 5.64 -13.81
N ASN A 127 -3.42 4.68 -13.13
CA ASN A 127 -4.84 4.67 -12.81
C ASN A 127 -5.22 5.83 -11.89
N ALA A 128 -4.42 6.13 -10.87
CA ALA A 128 -4.67 7.26 -9.97
C ALA A 128 -4.70 8.59 -10.73
N ILE A 129 -3.74 8.84 -11.62
CA ILE A 129 -3.73 10.06 -12.43
C ILE A 129 -4.95 10.14 -13.36
N THR A 130 -5.35 8.99 -13.94
CA THR A 130 -6.48 8.92 -14.88
C THR A 130 -7.82 9.13 -14.17
N TRP A 131 -8.02 8.53 -12.99
CA TRP A 131 -9.32 8.54 -12.32
C TRP A 131 -9.51 9.70 -11.33
N TYR A 132 -8.40 10.27 -10.84
CA TYR A 132 -8.39 11.31 -9.80
C TYR A 132 -7.45 12.47 -10.16
N PRO A 133 -7.61 13.10 -11.36
CA PRO A 133 -6.67 14.10 -11.86
C PRO A 133 -6.55 15.34 -10.96
N GLU A 134 -7.55 15.60 -10.13
CA GLU A 134 -7.56 16.73 -9.19
C GLU A 134 -6.44 16.68 -8.15
N TYR A 135 -5.95 15.49 -7.79
CA TYR A 135 -4.83 15.31 -6.84
C TYR A 135 -3.46 15.63 -7.45
N PHE A 136 -3.39 15.76 -8.78
CA PHE A 136 -2.14 15.94 -9.53
C PHE A 136 -2.00 17.32 -10.17
N LYS A 137 -2.86 18.29 -9.82
CA LYS A 137 -2.81 19.66 -10.36
C LYS A 137 -1.55 20.40 -9.95
N SER A 138 -1.13 20.31 -8.69
CA SER A 138 0.13 20.89 -8.20
C SER A 138 1.29 19.98 -8.58
N LYS A 139 2.35 20.57 -9.19
CA LYS A 139 3.58 19.84 -9.55
C LYS A 139 4.24 19.19 -8.35
N GLU A 140 4.34 19.91 -7.24
CA GLU A 140 4.94 19.42 -6.01
C GLU A 140 4.15 18.26 -5.43
N ARG A 141 2.83 18.42 -5.27
CA ARG A 141 1.95 17.35 -4.75
C ARG A 141 1.99 16.13 -5.67
N ALA A 142 1.97 16.32 -6.99
CA ALA A 142 2.06 15.23 -7.96
C ALA A 142 3.36 14.44 -7.78
N MET A 143 4.52 15.09 -7.61
CA MET A 143 5.79 14.42 -7.38
C MET A 143 5.80 13.62 -6.08
N ILE A 144 5.26 14.16 -4.99
CA ILE A 144 5.16 13.47 -3.70
C ILE A 144 4.32 12.19 -3.84
N ILE A 145 3.16 12.29 -4.49
CA ILE A 145 2.25 11.15 -4.67
C ILE A 145 2.85 10.12 -5.62
N ILE A 146 3.35 10.54 -6.79
CA ILE A 146 3.96 9.66 -7.78
C ILE A 146 5.12 8.88 -7.19
N ASP A 147 6.05 9.57 -6.54
CA ASP A 147 7.22 8.94 -5.93
C ASP A 147 6.85 8.00 -4.78
N GLY A 148 5.88 8.39 -3.96
CA GLY A 148 5.38 7.58 -2.85
C GLY A 148 4.73 6.28 -3.33
N VAL A 149 3.87 6.36 -4.34
CA VAL A 149 3.21 5.18 -4.94
C VAL A 149 4.23 4.28 -5.65
N ILE A 150 5.13 4.83 -6.45
CA ILE A 150 6.12 4.05 -7.19
C ILE A 150 7.01 3.23 -6.26
N HIS A 151 7.45 3.80 -5.15
CA HIS A 151 8.44 3.17 -4.27
C HIS A 151 7.86 2.55 -2.98
N HIS A 152 6.54 2.32 -2.92
CA HIS A 152 5.91 1.74 -1.72
C HIS A 152 6.41 0.33 -1.41
N MET A 153 6.72 -0.45 -2.43
CA MET A 153 7.16 -1.85 -2.29
C MET A 153 8.59 -2.02 -1.77
N PHE A 154 9.37 -0.93 -1.57
CA PHE A 154 10.74 -1.09 -1.06
C PHE A 154 10.80 -2.06 0.15
N PRO A 155 11.70 -3.08 0.20
CA PRO A 155 12.91 -3.23 -0.62
C PRO A 155 12.74 -3.96 -1.97
N LEU A 156 11.54 -4.22 -2.46
CA LEU A 156 11.36 -4.67 -3.82
C LEU A 156 11.63 -3.51 -4.79
N ALA A 157 12.27 -3.85 -5.91
CA ALA A 157 12.52 -2.89 -6.97
C ALA A 157 11.25 -2.66 -7.79
N VAL A 158 11.11 -1.46 -8.35
CA VAL A 158 10.08 -1.16 -9.36
C VAL A 158 10.69 -1.25 -10.75
N ARG A 159 9.95 -1.76 -11.72
CA ARG A 159 10.37 -1.76 -13.12
C ARG A 159 10.40 -0.33 -13.67
N ARG A 160 11.51 0.01 -14.33
CA ARG A 160 11.66 1.33 -14.96
C ARG A 160 10.89 1.38 -16.28
N ILE A 161 10.49 2.60 -16.65
CA ILE A 161 9.90 2.89 -17.96
C ILE A 161 11.03 3.33 -18.88
N ASP A 162 11.67 2.37 -19.52
CA ASP A 162 12.83 2.61 -20.42
C ASP A 162 12.65 2.04 -21.82
N GLY A 163 11.44 2.02 -22.35
CA GLY A 163 11.18 1.61 -23.73
C GLY A 163 9.91 0.81 -23.94
N THR A 164 9.84 0.13 -25.07
CA THR A 164 8.65 -0.56 -25.58
C THR A 164 8.30 -1.85 -24.83
N ASP A 165 9.20 -2.37 -24.00
CA ASP A 165 9.10 -3.70 -23.39
C ASP A 165 8.30 -3.77 -22.09
N MET A 166 7.66 -2.67 -21.71
CA MET A 166 6.90 -2.65 -20.47
C MET A 166 5.51 -3.25 -20.67
N GLU A 167 5.32 -4.43 -20.12
CA GLU A 167 4.03 -5.11 -20.04
C GLU A 167 3.22 -4.51 -18.88
N LEU A 168 2.43 -3.48 -19.15
CA LEU A 168 1.42 -2.95 -18.24
C LEU A 168 0.04 -3.45 -18.67
N ASN A 169 -0.79 -3.87 -17.70
CA ASN A 169 -2.18 -4.21 -17.99
C ASN A 169 -3.00 -2.99 -18.42
N ASN A 170 -2.55 -1.77 -18.08
CA ASN A 170 -3.16 -0.50 -18.45
C ASN A 170 -2.26 0.34 -19.37
N LYS A 171 -1.50 -0.29 -20.26
CA LYS A 171 -0.54 0.36 -21.15
C LYS A 171 -1.16 1.50 -21.96
N GLU A 172 -2.34 1.31 -22.52
CA GLU A 172 -3.04 2.34 -23.28
C GLU A 172 -3.31 3.60 -22.46
N LYS A 173 -3.74 3.43 -21.20
CA LYS A 173 -3.94 4.57 -20.27
C LYS A 173 -2.62 5.29 -19.99
N TYR A 174 -1.53 4.52 -19.78
CA TYR A 174 -0.21 5.13 -19.59
C TYR A 174 0.23 5.94 -20.81
N GLU A 175 0.03 5.43 -22.01
CA GLU A 175 0.37 6.12 -23.25
C GLU A 175 -0.43 7.43 -23.44
N GLN A 176 -1.68 7.45 -22.97
CA GLN A 176 -2.56 8.63 -23.02
C GLN A 176 -2.26 9.67 -21.92
N LEU A 177 -1.43 9.35 -20.92
CA LEU A 177 -1.08 10.33 -19.89
C LEU A 177 -0.41 11.56 -20.50
N PRO A 178 -0.72 12.78 -20.00
CA PRO A 178 0.01 13.97 -20.34
C PRO A 178 1.53 13.81 -20.15
N LYS A 179 2.32 14.35 -21.07
CA LYS A 179 3.80 14.25 -21.08
C LYS A 179 4.41 14.56 -19.71
N LYS A 180 3.92 15.62 -19.05
CA LYS A 180 4.42 16.05 -17.73
C LYS A 180 4.38 14.94 -16.67
N TYR A 181 3.35 14.09 -16.68
CA TYR A 181 3.25 12.99 -15.72
C TYR A 181 4.13 11.80 -16.10
N LYS A 182 4.23 11.49 -17.39
CA LYS A 182 5.18 10.50 -17.89
C LYS A 182 6.62 10.87 -17.54
N ASP A 183 6.97 12.14 -17.69
CA ASP A 183 8.31 12.65 -17.33
C ASP A 183 8.56 12.52 -15.80
N MET A 184 7.56 12.80 -14.96
CA MET A 184 7.68 12.61 -13.50
C MET A 184 7.83 11.15 -13.10
N ILE A 185 7.05 10.25 -13.68
CA ILE A 185 7.14 8.79 -13.45
C ILE A 185 8.51 8.30 -13.87
N LYS A 186 8.97 8.71 -15.07
CA LYS A 186 10.31 8.38 -15.59
C LYS A 186 11.40 8.88 -14.65
N LEU A 187 11.35 10.14 -14.25
CA LEU A 187 12.32 10.74 -13.32
C LEU A 187 12.37 9.95 -12.00
N SER A 188 11.21 9.62 -11.42
CA SER A 188 11.12 8.85 -10.18
C SER A 188 11.76 7.46 -10.34
N THR A 189 11.59 6.79 -11.47
CA THR A 189 12.16 5.46 -11.71
C THR A 189 13.61 5.47 -12.21
N ASP A 190 14.10 6.58 -12.78
CA ASP A 190 15.51 6.69 -13.22
C ASP A 190 16.47 6.89 -12.04
N ILE A 191 16.00 7.44 -10.94
CA ILE A 191 16.79 7.59 -9.73
C ILE A 191 16.85 6.24 -8.99
N GLY A 192 18.06 5.83 -8.57
CA GLY A 192 18.28 4.51 -7.96
C GLY A 192 18.30 3.36 -8.98
N LYS A 193 18.63 3.69 -10.24
CA LYS A 193 18.68 2.76 -11.36
C LYS A 193 19.66 1.61 -11.13
N ILE A 194 19.15 0.38 -11.31
CA ILE A 194 19.95 -0.86 -11.37
C ILE A 194 19.41 -1.65 -12.59
N GLY A 195 20.09 -1.55 -13.73
CA GLY A 195 19.59 -2.13 -14.98
C GLY A 195 18.21 -1.62 -15.37
N HIS A 196 17.25 -2.51 -15.55
CA HIS A 196 15.86 -2.20 -15.89
C HIS A 196 14.97 -1.88 -14.67
N TYR A 197 15.55 -1.73 -13.49
CA TYR A 197 14.82 -1.51 -12.25
C TYR A 197 15.30 -0.27 -11.53
N SER A 198 14.46 0.27 -10.65
CA SER A 198 14.81 1.26 -9.63
C SER A 198 14.64 0.64 -8.25
N LEU A 199 15.70 0.71 -7.44
CA LEU A 199 15.70 0.19 -6.08
C LEU A 199 16.07 1.29 -5.11
N ARG A 200 15.07 1.90 -4.51
CA ARG A 200 15.24 2.91 -3.46
C ARG A 200 13.98 3.12 -2.64
N LYS A 201 14.12 3.75 -1.50
CA LYS A 201 12.98 4.29 -0.75
C LYS A 201 12.43 5.53 -1.44
N SER A 202 11.16 5.85 -1.20
CA SER A 202 10.62 7.16 -1.58
C SER A 202 11.51 8.29 -1.02
N PHE A 203 11.70 9.35 -1.78
CA PHE A 203 12.37 10.56 -1.33
C PHE A 203 11.56 11.25 -0.23
N PHE A 204 10.25 11.27 -0.39
CA PHE A 204 9.36 11.97 0.51
C PHE A 204 9.00 11.12 1.72
N ILE A 205 8.94 11.76 2.86
CA ILE A 205 8.63 11.11 4.13
C ILE A 205 7.23 10.47 4.11
N GLU A 206 6.29 11.09 3.41
CA GLU A 206 4.93 10.60 3.21
C GLU A 206 4.90 9.21 2.58
N GLY A 207 5.67 9.01 1.50
CA GLY A 207 5.80 7.70 0.84
C GLY A 207 6.50 6.67 1.72
N ARG A 208 7.48 7.08 2.53
CA ARG A 208 8.15 6.16 3.49
C ARG A 208 7.22 5.72 4.61
N ILE A 209 6.38 6.62 5.11
CA ILE A 209 5.38 6.32 6.13
C ILE A 209 4.35 5.33 5.57
N MET A 210 3.86 5.58 4.35
CA MET A 210 2.92 4.70 3.69
C MET A 210 3.53 3.30 3.43
N SER A 211 4.72 3.21 2.85
CA SER A 211 5.43 1.94 2.64
C SER A 211 5.63 1.13 3.93
N LYS A 212 5.78 1.81 5.06
CA LYS A 212 5.82 1.16 6.38
C LYS A 212 4.44 0.69 6.83
N ALA A 213 3.40 1.47 6.57
CA ALA A 213 2.02 1.12 6.91
C ALA A 213 1.56 -0.14 6.18
N ASP A 214 1.80 -0.21 4.87
CA ASP A 214 1.51 -1.36 4.02
C ASP A 214 2.12 -2.66 4.59
N LYS A 215 3.40 -2.63 4.94
CA LYS A 215 4.07 -3.79 5.58
C LYS A 215 3.44 -4.18 6.91
N ILE A 216 3.01 -3.21 7.72
CA ILE A 216 2.31 -3.47 8.99
C ILE A 216 0.98 -4.15 8.74
N VAL A 217 0.21 -3.69 7.74
CA VAL A 217 -1.10 -4.26 7.41
C VAL A 217 -0.95 -5.65 6.81
N ALA A 218 0.00 -5.84 5.88
CA ALA A 218 0.29 -7.13 5.25
C ALA A 218 0.76 -8.19 6.27
N LEU A 219 1.62 -7.80 7.24
CA LEU A 219 2.19 -8.71 8.24
C LEU A 219 1.32 -8.89 9.49
N LYS A 220 0.22 -8.17 9.61
CA LYS A 220 -0.59 -8.18 10.83
C LYS A 220 -1.18 -9.54 11.18
N LYS A 221 -1.44 -10.38 10.20
CA LYS A 221 -1.88 -11.77 10.39
C LYS A 221 -0.86 -12.58 11.19
N ASP A 222 0.44 -12.32 10.97
CA ASP A 222 1.53 -13.08 11.58
C ASP A 222 1.96 -12.53 12.95
N ILE A 223 1.77 -11.24 13.20
CA ILE A 223 2.32 -10.54 14.37
C ILE A 223 1.22 -10.18 15.40
N GLY A 224 -0.05 -10.31 15.04
CA GLY A 224 -1.20 -10.14 15.93
C GLY A 224 -1.44 -8.72 16.46
N SER A 225 -0.48 -7.78 16.30
CA SER A 225 -0.66 -6.39 16.75
C SER A 225 0.37 -5.42 16.17
N LEU A 226 -0.02 -4.15 16.04
CA LEU A 226 0.88 -3.04 15.68
C LEU A 226 2.08 -2.94 16.63
N ASN A 227 1.90 -3.27 17.92
CA ASN A 227 2.97 -3.27 18.92
C ASN A 227 4.01 -4.37 18.67
N GLY A 228 3.60 -5.54 18.18
CA GLY A 228 4.52 -6.62 17.79
C GLY A 228 5.44 -6.20 16.64
N TYR A 229 4.90 -5.49 15.64
CA TYR A 229 5.69 -5.01 14.52
C TYR A 229 6.64 -3.86 14.91
N ILE A 230 6.20 -2.95 15.77
CA ILE A 230 7.08 -1.88 16.32
C ILE A 230 8.23 -2.50 17.12
N ALA A 231 7.96 -3.53 17.91
CA ALA A 231 8.99 -4.27 18.65
C ALA A 231 9.99 -4.97 17.71
N LEU A 232 9.52 -5.51 16.58
CA LEU A 232 10.36 -6.13 15.55
C LEU A 232 11.29 -5.11 14.88
N LEU A 233 10.77 -3.92 14.55
CA LEU A 233 11.55 -2.83 13.94
C LEU A 233 12.53 -2.16 14.90
N SER A 234 12.24 -2.17 16.20
CA SER A 234 13.13 -1.62 17.23
C SER A 234 14.24 -2.58 17.66
N GLY A 235 14.36 -3.76 17.04
CA GLY A 235 15.38 -4.76 17.39
C GLY A 235 15.11 -5.49 18.70
N ASN A 236 14.02 -5.22 19.40
CA ASN A 236 13.64 -5.88 20.66
C ASN A 236 13.02 -7.27 20.43
N ASN A 237 13.76 -8.14 19.77
CA ASN A 237 13.29 -9.45 19.31
C ASN A 237 13.36 -10.56 20.37
N LYS A 238 13.28 -10.22 21.69
CA LYS A 238 13.39 -11.24 22.76
C LYS A 238 12.17 -12.16 22.88
N ASN A 239 11.00 -11.82 22.30
CA ASN A 239 9.75 -12.56 22.55
C ASN A 239 9.28 -13.47 21.40
N ILE A 240 9.86 -13.40 20.21
CA ILE A 240 9.40 -14.21 19.06
C ILE A 240 10.03 -15.63 19.08
N LYS A 241 11.26 -15.76 19.59
CA LYS A 241 11.93 -17.08 19.68
C LYS A 241 11.27 -18.08 20.64
N LYS A 242 10.43 -17.63 21.59
CA LYS A 242 9.78 -18.54 22.57
C LYS A 242 8.53 -19.26 22.06
N LYS A 243 7.91 -18.84 20.96
CA LYS A 243 6.70 -19.51 20.42
C LYS A 243 7.01 -20.64 19.43
N HIS A 244 8.13 -20.58 18.72
CA HIS A 244 8.51 -21.65 17.78
C HIS A 244 9.07 -22.91 18.48
N ASN A 245 9.66 -22.78 19.67
CA ASN A 245 10.21 -23.95 20.40
C ASN A 245 9.19 -24.72 21.24
N LYS A 246 7.92 -24.30 21.32
CA LYS A 246 6.89 -25.06 22.06
C LYS A 246 6.05 -26.00 21.19
N ASN A 247 6.16 -25.98 19.88
CA ASN A 247 5.40 -26.87 18.98
C ASN A 247 6.28 -27.99 18.36
N GLY A 248 7.55 -28.10 18.76
CA GLY A 248 8.48 -29.08 18.23
C GLY A 248 8.60 -30.41 19.04
N ASP A 249 8.08 -30.44 20.30
CA ASP A 249 8.31 -31.58 21.21
C ASP A 249 7.02 -32.32 21.61
N LYS A 250 6.17 -32.64 20.66
CA LYS A 250 5.08 -33.59 20.86
C LYS A 250 4.84 -34.41 19.61
N ASN A 251 5.75 -35.30 19.23
CA ASN A 251 5.46 -36.50 18.43
C ASN A 251 6.71 -37.37 18.30
N GLU A 252 7.21 -37.91 19.39
CA GLU A 252 8.02 -39.13 19.39
C GLU A 252 7.87 -39.78 20.76
N ASN A 253 6.84 -40.63 20.90
CA ASN A 253 6.85 -41.80 21.77
C ASN A 253 5.48 -42.51 21.64
N GLY A 254 5.52 -43.67 21.02
CA GLY A 254 4.37 -44.55 20.99
C GLY A 254 4.35 -45.52 19.80
N ASN A 255 5.30 -46.47 19.77
CA ASN A 255 5.03 -47.82 19.29
C ASN A 255 6.28 -48.70 19.42
N LYS A 256 6.42 -49.31 20.57
CA LYS A 256 7.09 -50.61 20.75
C LYS A 256 6.28 -51.37 21.79
N GLN A 257 5.75 -52.48 21.33
CA GLN A 257 5.32 -53.73 21.99
C GLN A 257 4.01 -54.22 21.39
N SER A 258 4.07 -55.21 20.76
CA SER A 258 3.97 -56.68 20.74
C SER A 258 3.46 -57.13 19.39
#